data_9a70d2d6bd340f4dec9e1e2ab5ca98c8
#
_entry.id   9a70d2d6bd340f4dec9e1e2ab5ca98c8
#
_cell.length_a   1.000
_cell.length_b   1.000
_cell.length_c   1.000
_cell.angle_alpha   90.00
_cell.angle_beta   90.00
_cell.angle_gamma   90.00
#
_symmetry.space_group_name_H-M   'P 1'
#
loop_
_entity.id
_entity.type
_entity.pdbx_description
1 polymer ?
#
loop_
_entity_poly.entity_id
_entity_poly.type
_entity_poly.pdbx_seq_one_letter_code
_entity_poly.pdbx_strand_id
1 'polypeptide(L)'
;AGKELLEKLIKAAHQNCHGFITCMFDINSLKQVNDNYGHSEGDKLIITICQTLKKYLGSGDIFFRLSGDEFIVVFTEHSLQNVKEILQKVLIELKNSAQKNALPYEPSFTYGLLEVQSTSNYSLTDILNRVDEKMYEQKRSYHILKRQQDAGLQKQSDPSEKNSFSYQAQYLYDALVNSTDDYLYVCDVQSDVFHYPKTMVEEFALPGEYIKNAA
;
A
#
# COMPACT_ATOMS: atom_id res chain seq x y z
N ALA A 1 -16.60 15.53 5.32
CA ALA A 1 -16.65 16.07 3.94
C ALA A 1 -16.51 14.98 2.88
N GLY A 2 -15.33 14.29 2.72
CA GLY A 2 -15.14 13.31 1.63
C GLY A 2 -16.05 12.07 1.75
N LYS A 3 -16.13 11.47 2.93
CA LYS A 3 -17.04 10.32 3.19
C LYS A 3 -18.53 10.69 2.96
N GLU A 4 -18.94 11.86 3.34
CA GLU A 4 -20.32 12.35 3.10
C GLU A 4 -20.63 12.53 1.62
N LEU A 5 -19.62 12.98 0.82
CA LEU A 5 -19.76 13.07 -0.63
C LEU A 5 -19.93 11.67 -1.25
N LEU A 6 -19.14 10.70 -0.80
CA LEU A 6 -19.27 9.32 -1.27
C LEU A 6 -20.64 8.71 -0.88
N GLU A 7 -21.14 8.96 0.33
CA GLU A 7 -22.48 8.54 0.72
C GLU A 7 -23.58 9.16 -0.16
N LYS A 8 -23.46 10.45 -0.50
CA LYS A 8 -24.39 11.10 -1.42
C LYS A 8 -24.33 10.49 -2.81
N LEU A 9 -23.13 10.16 -3.28
CA LEU A 9 -22.94 9.52 -4.58
C LEU A 9 -23.55 8.10 -4.62
N ILE A 10 -23.39 7.32 -3.57
CA ILE A 10 -24.00 5.99 -3.46
C ILE A 10 -25.54 6.08 -3.60
N LYS A 11 -26.16 7.06 -2.88
CA LYS A 11 -27.59 7.30 -2.98
C LYS A 11 -28.00 7.75 -4.39
N ALA A 12 -27.23 8.65 -5.01
CA ALA A 12 -27.49 9.15 -6.36
C ALA A 12 -27.32 8.04 -7.41
N ALA A 13 -26.36 7.14 -7.26
CA ALA A 13 -26.14 6.01 -8.15
C ALA A 13 -27.34 5.08 -8.19
N HIS A 14 -27.95 4.78 -7.03
CA HIS A 14 -29.17 3.99 -6.93
C HIS A 14 -30.36 4.67 -7.62
N GLN A 15 -30.47 6.01 -7.53
CA GLN A 15 -31.59 6.76 -8.11
C GLN A 15 -31.47 6.94 -9.62
N ASN A 16 -30.23 7.16 -10.12
CA ASN A 16 -29.98 7.55 -11.51
C ASN A 16 -29.54 6.38 -12.40
N CYS A 17 -29.48 5.18 -11.86
CA CYS A 17 -29.02 3.97 -12.58
C CYS A 17 -27.61 4.09 -13.19
N HIS A 18 -26.74 4.92 -12.65
CA HIS A 18 -25.34 5.07 -13.07
C HIS A 18 -24.40 4.54 -11.99
N GLY A 19 -23.53 3.61 -12.39
CA GLY A 19 -22.45 3.12 -11.55
C GLY A 19 -21.28 4.09 -11.46
N PHE A 20 -20.33 3.80 -10.58
CA PHE A 20 -19.08 4.53 -10.44
C PHE A 20 -17.94 3.57 -10.04
N ILE A 21 -16.70 4.04 -10.14
CA ILE A 21 -15.54 3.25 -9.72
C ILE A 21 -14.89 3.94 -8.54
N THR A 22 -14.74 3.21 -7.43
CA THR A 22 -13.97 3.67 -6.27
C THR A 22 -12.56 3.12 -6.38
N CYS A 23 -11.59 3.99 -6.21
CA CYS A 23 -10.18 3.68 -6.08
C CYS A 23 -9.73 4.09 -4.69
N MET A 24 -9.17 3.18 -3.92
CA MET A 24 -8.38 3.48 -2.73
C MET A 24 -6.92 3.30 -3.09
N PHE A 25 -6.07 4.24 -2.70
CA PHE A 25 -4.63 4.08 -2.88
C PHE A 25 -3.83 4.54 -1.66
N ASP A 26 -2.67 3.94 -1.50
CA ASP A 26 -1.72 4.16 -0.41
C ASP A 26 -0.36 4.51 -1.00
N ILE A 27 0.28 5.57 -0.49
CA ILE A 27 1.56 6.06 -0.97
C ILE A 27 2.68 5.14 -0.51
N ASN A 28 3.41 4.56 -1.45
CA ASN A 28 4.49 3.64 -1.14
C ASN A 28 5.68 4.34 -0.48
N SER A 29 6.22 3.72 0.56
CA SER A 29 7.46 4.13 1.22
C SER A 29 7.45 5.55 1.82
N LEU A 30 6.29 6.13 2.13
CA LEU A 30 6.19 7.47 2.72
C LEU A 30 6.97 7.56 4.05
N LYS A 31 6.85 6.54 4.90
CA LYS A 31 7.63 6.46 6.16
C LYS A 31 9.13 6.50 5.90
N GLN A 32 9.63 5.69 4.96
CA GLN A 32 11.06 5.67 4.60
C GLN A 32 11.56 7.02 4.07
N VAL A 33 10.72 7.73 3.31
CA VAL A 33 11.05 9.08 2.83
C VAL A 33 11.11 10.06 4.00
N ASN A 34 10.15 10.01 4.92
CA ASN A 34 10.16 10.82 6.13
C ASN A 34 11.41 10.55 6.99
N ASP A 35 11.72 9.29 7.24
CA ASP A 35 12.84 8.88 8.09
C ASP A 35 14.20 9.26 7.49
N ASN A 36 14.37 9.14 6.17
CA ASN A 36 15.64 9.40 5.50
C ASN A 36 15.85 10.86 5.09
N TYR A 37 14.75 11.59 4.77
CA TYR A 37 14.83 12.93 4.15
C TYR A 37 14.00 13.98 4.90
N GLY A 38 13.30 13.59 5.97
CA GLY A 38 12.47 14.46 6.81
C GLY A 38 11.04 14.65 6.30
N HIS A 39 10.15 15.06 7.21
CA HIS A 39 8.72 15.23 6.92
C HIS A 39 8.41 16.21 5.78
N SER A 40 9.23 17.24 5.61
CA SER A 40 9.08 18.20 4.50
C SER A 40 9.21 17.52 3.13
N GLU A 41 10.05 16.49 3.02
CA GLU A 41 10.19 15.73 1.78
C GLU A 41 9.05 14.72 1.60
N GLY A 42 8.55 14.11 2.69
CA GLY A 42 7.33 13.31 2.65
C GLY A 42 6.10 14.12 2.24
N ASP A 43 5.98 15.36 2.70
CA ASP A 43 4.91 16.26 2.25
C ASP A 43 5.00 16.57 0.75
N LYS A 44 6.21 16.80 0.23
CA LYS A 44 6.43 16.98 -1.22
C LYS A 44 6.05 15.72 -2.00
N LEU A 45 6.38 14.53 -1.51
CA LEU A 45 5.98 13.26 -2.12
C LEU A 45 4.45 13.17 -2.23
N ILE A 46 3.72 13.44 -1.12
CA ILE A 46 2.26 13.45 -1.10
C ILE A 46 1.71 14.46 -2.12
N ILE A 47 2.20 15.72 -2.08
CA ILE A 47 1.76 16.79 -2.97
C ILE A 47 2.00 16.41 -4.44
N THR A 48 3.16 15.86 -4.77
CA THR A 48 3.53 15.45 -6.13
C THR A 48 2.58 14.39 -6.66
N ILE A 49 2.29 13.34 -5.89
CA ILE A 49 1.36 12.29 -6.28
C ILE A 49 -0.05 12.87 -6.48
N CYS A 50 -0.54 13.64 -5.51
CA CYS A 50 -1.87 14.24 -5.58
C CYS A 50 -2.01 15.21 -6.77
N GLN A 51 -1.01 16.04 -7.05
CA GLN A 51 -1.04 16.97 -8.17
C GLN A 51 -0.99 16.25 -9.53
N THR A 52 -0.17 15.20 -9.62
CA THR A 52 -0.09 14.40 -10.86
C THR A 52 -1.41 13.70 -11.13
N LEU A 53 -2.01 13.07 -10.12
CA LEU A 53 -3.31 12.40 -10.26
C LEU A 53 -4.42 13.39 -10.67
N LYS A 54 -4.47 14.56 -10.03
CA LYS A 54 -5.48 15.61 -10.33
C LYS A 54 -5.52 16.04 -11.80
N LYS A 55 -4.44 15.93 -12.55
CA LYS A 55 -4.42 16.27 -13.99
C LYS A 55 -5.32 15.35 -14.83
N TYR A 56 -5.61 14.15 -14.32
CA TYR A 56 -6.36 13.11 -15.01
C TYR A 56 -7.81 12.97 -14.52
N LEU A 57 -8.21 13.75 -13.49
CA LEU A 57 -9.55 13.69 -12.94
C LEU A 57 -10.49 14.66 -13.69
N GLY A 58 -11.71 14.19 -13.96
CA GLY A 58 -12.79 14.98 -14.51
C GLY A 58 -13.49 15.83 -13.44
N SER A 59 -14.34 16.76 -13.90
CA SER A 59 -15.08 17.68 -13.00
C SER A 59 -16.10 16.97 -12.10
N GLY A 60 -16.55 15.77 -12.47
CA GLY A 60 -17.48 14.94 -11.69
C GLY A 60 -16.78 13.99 -10.73
N ASP A 61 -15.45 13.84 -10.83
CA ASP A 61 -14.72 12.91 -10.00
C ASP A 61 -14.48 13.49 -8.60
N ILE A 62 -14.49 12.62 -7.59
CA ILE A 62 -14.28 12.98 -6.19
C ILE A 62 -12.90 12.50 -5.75
N PHE A 63 -12.12 13.37 -5.12
CA PHE A 63 -10.81 13.06 -4.60
C PHE A 63 -10.63 13.61 -3.19
N PHE A 64 -10.25 12.76 -2.24
CA PHE A 64 -9.98 13.17 -0.87
C PHE A 64 -8.99 12.25 -0.16
N ARG A 65 -8.31 12.79 0.85
CA ARG A 65 -7.44 12.04 1.76
C ARG A 65 -8.30 11.39 2.84
N LEU A 66 -8.12 10.10 3.04
CA LEU A 66 -8.84 9.31 4.05
C LEU A 66 -8.12 9.40 5.40
N SER A 67 -6.83 9.07 5.41
CA SER A 67 -5.93 9.17 6.57
C SER A 67 -4.48 9.17 6.07
N GLY A 68 -3.52 9.55 6.89
CA GLY A 68 -2.07 9.40 6.64
C GLY A 68 -1.64 9.43 5.17
N ASP A 69 -1.32 8.28 4.62
CA ASP A 69 -0.91 8.02 3.24
C ASP A 69 -2.04 7.46 2.35
N GLU A 70 -3.25 7.29 2.89
CA GLU A 70 -4.40 6.71 2.21
C GLU A 70 -5.32 7.76 1.60
N PHE A 71 -5.73 7.53 0.37
CA PHE A 71 -6.56 8.41 -0.43
C PHE A 71 -7.68 7.65 -1.13
N ILE A 72 -8.79 8.35 -1.37
CA ILE A 72 -9.92 7.86 -2.15
C ILE A 72 -10.11 8.73 -3.39
N VAL A 73 -10.29 8.06 -4.52
CA VAL A 73 -10.79 8.64 -5.77
C VAL A 73 -12.07 7.94 -6.18
N VAL A 74 -13.06 8.70 -6.59
CA VAL A 74 -14.28 8.15 -7.18
C VAL A 74 -14.41 8.68 -8.60
N PHE A 75 -14.37 7.77 -9.56
CA PHE A 75 -14.52 8.05 -10.98
C PHE A 75 -15.98 7.83 -11.38
N THR A 76 -16.65 8.87 -11.83
CA THR A 76 -18.10 8.85 -12.06
C THR A 76 -18.49 8.52 -13.51
N GLU A 77 -17.67 8.87 -14.47
CA GLU A 77 -17.94 8.70 -15.92
C GLU A 77 -16.86 7.90 -16.63
N HIS A 78 -16.28 6.91 -15.97
CA HIS A 78 -15.17 6.13 -16.49
C HIS A 78 -15.49 4.64 -16.49
N SER A 79 -14.97 3.91 -17.48
CA SER A 79 -14.92 2.44 -17.43
C SER A 79 -13.76 1.97 -16.55
N LEU A 80 -13.86 0.75 -16.01
CA LEU A 80 -12.78 0.16 -15.20
C LEU A 80 -11.45 0.10 -15.97
N GLN A 81 -11.51 -0.18 -17.28
CA GLN A 81 -10.33 -0.21 -18.14
C GLN A 81 -9.71 1.19 -18.28
N ASN A 82 -10.53 2.22 -18.48
CA ASN A 82 -10.07 3.60 -18.57
C ASN A 82 -9.41 4.07 -17.26
N VAL A 83 -9.99 3.73 -16.10
CA VAL A 83 -9.39 4.05 -14.81
C VAL A 83 -8.02 3.38 -14.64
N LYS A 84 -7.88 2.10 -15.02
CA LYS A 84 -6.58 1.40 -14.98
C LYS A 84 -5.53 2.11 -15.85
N GLU A 85 -5.91 2.54 -17.05
CA GLU A 85 -5.02 3.28 -17.95
C GLU A 85 -4.61 4.65 -17.38
N ILE A 86 -5.55 5.36 -16.73
CA ILE A 86 -5.27 6.62 -16.03
C ILE A 86 -4.23 6.39 -14.93
N LEU A 87 -4.45 5.41 -14.04
CA LEU A 87 -3.54 5.14 -12.94
C LEU A 87 -2.15 4.71 -13.42
N GLN A 88 -2.08 3.93 -14.50
CA GLN A 88 -0.80 3.58 -15.13
C GLN A 88 -0.07 4.79 -15.70
N LYS A 89 -0.78 5.71 -16.38
CA LYS A 89 -0.20 6.95 -16.88
C LYS A 89 0.34 7.82 -15.74
N VAL A 90 -0.41 7.93 -14.64
CA VAL A 90 0.05 8.65 -13.44
C VAL A 90 1.34 8.05 -12.90
N LEU A 91 1.42 6.73 -12.73
CA LEU A 91 2.63 6.04 -12.23
C LEU A 91 3.83 6.24 -13.17
N ILE A 92 3.63 6.17 -14.48
CA ILE A 92 4.68 6.43 -15.48
C ILE A 92 5.15 7.89 -15.40
N GLU A 93 4.24 8.86 -15.29
CA GLU A 93 4.59 10.28 -15.17
C GLU A 93 5.40 10.56 -13.89
N LEU A 94 5.00 9.96 -12.76
CA LEU A 94 5.72 10.07 -11.49
C LEU A 94 7.14 9.53 -11.61
N LYS A 95 7.31 8.34 -12.19
CA LYS A 95 8.62 7.73 -12.43
C LYS A 95 9.51 8.59 -13.32
N ASN A 96 8.99 9.07 -14.44
CA ASN A 96 9.72 9.93 -15.37
C ASN A 96 10.13 11.26 -14.71
N SER A 97 9.24 11.83 -13.89
CA SER A 97 9.53 13.05 -13.14
C SER A 97 10.63 12.85 -12.10
N ALA A 98 10.62 11.71 -11.39
CA ALA A 98 11.66 11.37 -10.44
C ALA A 98 13.02 11.24 -11.10
N GLN A 99 13.10 10.55 -12.24
CA GLN A 99 14.35 10.42 -13.01
C GLN A 99 14.86 11.75 -13.52
N LYS A 100 13.97 12.60 -14.08
CA LYS A 100 14.33 13.93 -14.60
C LYS A 100 14.88 14.85 -13.52
N ASN A 101 14.33 14.77 -12.31
CA ASN A 101 14.71 15.61 -11.17
C ASN A 101 15.76 14.95 -10.27
N ALA A 102 16.30 13.78 -10.65
CA ALA A 102 17.25 12.99 -9.87
C ALA A 102 16.83 12.81 -8.40
N LEU A 103 15.55 12.50 -8.18
CA LEU A 103 15.03 12.26 -6.83
C LEU A 103 15.69 11.01 -6.24
N PRO A 104 16.04 11.00 -4.94
CA PRO A 104 16.66 9.85 -4.30
C PRO A 104 15.66 8.71 -4.00
N TYR A 105 14.39 8.87 -4.36
CA TYR A 105 13.32 7.88 -4.23
C TYR A 105 12.38 7.95 -5.44
N GLU A 106 11.64 6.86 -5.70
CA GLU A 106 10.65 6.79 -6.77
C GLU A 106 9.24 6.99 -6.19
N PRO A 107 8.55 8.13 -6.49
CA PRO A 107 7.17 8.33 -6.09
C PRO A 107 6.27 7.28 -6.73
N SER A 108 5.55 6.55 -5.90
CA SER A 108 4.60 5.53 -6.37
C SER A 108 3.51 5.29 -5.34
N PHE A 109 2.48 4.59 -5.74
CA PHE A 109 1.38 4.16 -4.86
C PHE A 109 0.85 2.80 -5.29
N THR A 110 0.27 2.08 -4.35
CA THR A 110 -0.51 0.88 -4.59
C THR A 110 -1.99 1.21 -4.49
N TYR A 111 -2.84 0.51 -5.23
CA TYR A 111 -4.26 0.86 -5.29
C TYR A 111 -5.18 -0.37 -5.39
N GLY A 112 -6.40 -0.24 -4.86
CA GLY A 112 -7.51 -1.15 -5.09
C GLY A 112 -8.60 -0.47 -5.92
N LEU A 113 -9.28 -1.22 -6.77
CA LEU A 113 -10.39 -0.73 -7.60
C LEU A 113 -11.65 -1.55 -7.33
N LEU A 114 -12.76 -0.87 -7.08
CA LEU A 114 -14.09 -1.46 -6.95
C LEU A 114 -15.05 -0.77 -7.90
N GLU A 115 -15.61 -1.52 -8.83
CA GLU A 115 -16.75 -1.06 -9.63
C GLU A 115 -18.04 -1.24 -8.84
N VAL A 116 -18.73 -0.14 -8.59
CA VAL A 116 -20.01 -0.08 -7.90
C VAL A 116 -21.11 0.12 -8.93
N GLN A 117 -21.90 -0.92 -9.16
CA GLN A 117 -23.03 -0.85 -10.06
C GLN A 117 -24.23 -0.19 -9.36
N SER A 118 -25.11 0.42 -10.13
CA SER A 118 -26.34 1.04 -9.61
C SER A 118 -27.27 0.05 -8.89
N THR A 119 -27.18 -1.24 -9.22
CA THR A 119 -27.92 -2.33 -8.59
C THR A 119 -27.25 -2.89 -7.32
N SER A 120 -26.04 -2.45 -6.99
CA SER A 120 -25.29 -2.91 -5.82
C SER A 120 -25.86 -2.32 -4.54
N ASN A 121 -26.25 -3.15 -3.57
CA ASN A 121 -26.71 -2.71 -2.24
C ASN A 121 -25.54 -2.48 -1.28
N TYR A 122 -24.44 -1.89 -1.74
CA TYR A 122 -23.28 -1.63 -0.88
C TYR A 122 -23.52 -0.39 -0.02
N SER A 123 -23.26 -0.53 1.28
CA SER A 123 -23.08 0.61 2.18
C SER A 123 -21.71 1.27 1.93
N LEU A 124 -21.51 2.45 2.49
CA LEU A 124 -20.18 3.10 2.49
C LEU A 124 -19.11 2.17 3.09
N THR A 125 -19.41 1.51 4.20
CA THR A 125 -18.50 0.58 4.88
C THR A 125 -18.14 -0.61 3.99
N ASP A 126 -19.13 -1.19 3.29
CA ASP A 126 -18.89 -2.31 2.37
C ASP A 126 -17.95 -1.90 1.23
N ILE A 127 -18.13 -0.69 0.67
CA ILE A 127 -17.30 -0.17 -0.40
C ILE A 127 -15.86 0.03 0.09
N LEU A 128 -15.69 0.68 1.25
CA LEU A 128 -14.36 0.94 1.81
C LEU A 128 -13.63 -0.37 2.14
N ASN A 129 -14.28 -1.33 2.79
CA ASN A 129 -13.66 -2.62 3.10
C ASN A 129 -13.24 -3.38 1.84
N ARG A 130 -14.12 -3.46 0.84
CA ARG A 130 -13.83 -4.20 -0.40
C ARG A 130 -12.72 -3.56 -1.24
N VAL A 131 -12.65 -2.24 -1.28
CA VAL A 131 -11.59 -1.56 -2.03
C VAL A 131 -10.26 -1.65 -1.29
N ASP A 132 -10.28 -1.64 0.05
CA ASP A 132 -9.11 -1.86 0.90
C ASP A 132 -8.53 -3.26 0.72
N GLU A 133 -9.38 -4.32 0.77
CA GLU A 133 -8.94 -5.70 0.47
C GLU A 133 -8.19 -5.79 -0.87
N LYS A 134 -8.72 -5.16 -1.92
CA LYS A 134 -8.08 -5.14 -3.25
C LYS A 134 -6.76 -4.35 -3.27
N MET A 135 -6.68 -3.25 -2.56
CA MET A 135 -5.46 -2.48 -2.40
C MET A 135 -4.40 -3.30 -1.65
N TYR A 136 -4.80 -4.00 -0.59
CA TYR A 136 -3.90 -4.86 0.18
C TYR A 136 -3.31 -6.01 -0.66
N GLU A 137 -4.12 -6.66 -1.51
CA GLU A 137 -3.63 -7.68 -2.46
C GLU A 137 -2.55 -7.12 -3.39
N GLN A 138 -2.76 -5.91 -3.93
CA GLN A 138 -1.78 -5.26 -4.79
C GLN A 138 -0.52 -4.84 -3.99
N LYS A 139 -0.68 -4.34 -2.77
CA LYS A 139 0.44 -3.95 -1.89
C LYS A 139 1.34 -5.15 -1.59
N ARG A 140 0.75 -6.32 -1.30
CA ARG A 140 1.49 -7.58 -1.14
C ARG A 140 2.31 -7.92 -2.40
N SER A 141 1.70 -7.86 -3.56
CA SER A 141 2.37 -8.14 -4.84
C SER A 141 3.51 -7.15 -5.13
N TYR A 142 3.33 -5.87 -4.82
CA TYR A 142 4.36 -4.84 -4.95
C TYR A 142 5.58 -5.12 -4.06
N HIS A 143 5.37 -5.45 -2.80
CA HIS A 143 6.47 -5.79 -1.87
C HIS A 143 7.22 -7.05 -2.30
N ILE A 144 6.54 -8.04 -2.84
CA ILE A 144 7.15 -9.24 -3.41
C ILE A 144 8.11 -8.88 -4.55
N LEU A 145 7.63 -8.12 -5.52
CA LEU A 145 8.42 -7.73 -6.69
C LEU A 145 9.62 -6.85 -6.31
N LYS A 146 9.43 -5.90 -5.39
CA LYS A 146 10.50 -5.02 -4.91
C LYS A 146 11.62 -5.82 -4.25
N ARG A 147 11.29 -6.77 -3.37
CA ARG A 147 12.29 -7.65 -2.73
C ARG A 147 13.06 -8.52 -3.73
N GLN A 148 12.39 -9.02 -4.77
CA GLN A 148 13.06 -9.79 -5.83
C GLN A 148 14.05 -8.92 -6.62
N GLN A 149 13.73 -7.66 -6.85
CA GLN A 149 14.63 -6.70 -7.49
C GLN A 149 15.84 -6.37 -6.60
N ASP A 150 15.60 -6.11 -5.32
CA ASP A 150 16.66 -5.82 -4.34
C ASP A 150 17.57 -7.04 -4.11
N ALA A 151 17.02 -8.26 -4.05
CA ALA A 151 17.78 -9.50 -3.94
C ALA A 151 18.59 -9.84 -5.23
N GLY A 152 18.12 -9.42 -6.39
CA GLY A 152 18.84 -9.54 -7.67
C GLY A 152 20.11 -8.70 -7.75
N LEU A 153 20.15 -7.59 -7.01
CA LEU A 153 21.31 -6.70 -6.90
C LEU A 153 22.36 -7.16 -5.87
N GLN A 154 22.00 -8.09 -4.96
CA GLN A 154 22.89 -8.60 -3.91
C GLN A 154 23.50 -10.00 -4.19
N LYS A 155 23.31 -10.59 -5.39
CA LYS A 155 23.94 -11.87 -5.73
C LYS A 155 25.42 -11.72 -6.07
N GLN A 156 26.23 -11.34 -5.08
CA GLN A 156 27.65 -11.67 -4.97
C GLN A 156 28.04 -11.76 -3.49
N SER A 157 27.63 -12.84 -2.79
CA SER A 157 28.34 -13.38 -1.62
C SER A 157 27.64 -14.67 -1.14
N ASP A 158 28.38 -15.77 -1.28
CA ASP A 158 28.45 -17.01 -0.52
C ASP A 158 27.22 -17.96 -0.43
N PRO A 159 27.33 -19.21 -0.93
CA PRO A 159 26.29 -20.23 -0.85
C PRO A 159 26.58 -21.23 0.28
N SER A 160 26.58 -20.79 1.55
CA SER A 160 26.74 -21.74 2.67
C SER A 160 26.00 -21.29 3.93
N GLU A 161 24.67 -21.33 3.88
CA GLU A 161 23.85 -21.55 5.08
C GLU A 161 22.46 -22.07 4.67
N LYS A 162 22.37 -23.39 4.54
CA LYS A 162 21.08 -24.08 4.50
C LYS A 162 20.58 -24.25 5.94
N ASN A 163 19.84 -23.25 6.44
CA ASN A 163 18.91 -23.46 7.53
C ASN A 163 17.49 -23.40 6.98
N SER A 164 16.86 -24.57 6.95
CA SER A 164 15.55 -24.82 6.37
C SER A 164 14.41 -24.38 7.30
N PHE A 165 14.36 -23.11 7.67
CA PHE A 165 13.08 -22.48 7.96
C PHE A 165 12.45 -22.22 6.61
N SER A 166 11.29 -22.84 6.33
CA SER A 166 10.68 -22.77 5.01
C SER A 166 10.65 -21.32 4.55
N TYR A 167 11.28 -21.04 3.42
CA TYR A 167 11.37 -19.72 2.75
C TYR A 167 10.00 -18.98 2.70
N GLN A 168 8.90 -19.74 2.75
CA GLN A 168 7.53 -19.25 2.84
C GLN A 168 7.14 -18.69 4.21
N ALA A 169 7.61 -19.25 5.31
CA ALA A 169 7.26 -18.80 6.66
C ALA A 169 7.99 -17.49 7.02
N GLN A 170 9.28 -17.39 6.67
CA GLN A 170 10.05 -16.16 6.80
C GLN A 170 9.44 -15.03 5.97
N TYR A 171 8.98 -15.36 4.79
CA TYR A 171 8.36 -14.45 3.85
C TYR A 171 7.02 -13.89 4.34
N LEU A 172 6.19 -14.77 4.92
CA LEU A 172 4.91 -14.38 5.54
C LEU A 172 5.13 -13.50 6.76
N TYR A 173 6.12 -13.85 7.59
CA TYR A 173 6.50 -13.09 8.77
C TYR A 173 6.96 -11.67 8.42
N ASP A 174 7.91 -11.54 7.50
CA ASP A 174 8.41 -10.24 7.06
C ASP A 174 7.30 -9.37 6.42
N ALA A 175 6.34 -10.00 5.73
CA ALA A 175 5.19 -9.30 5.16
C ALA A 175 4.25 -8.79 6.27
N LEU A 176 4.02 -9.56 7.31
CA LEU A 176 3.18 -9.19 8.45
C LEU A 176 3.84 -8.11 9.30
N VAL A 177 5.12 -8.25 9.64
CA VAL A 177 5.87 -7.26 10.44
C VAL A 177 5.93 -5.90 9.75
N ASN A 178 6.01 -5.85 8.41
CA ASN A 178 6.06 -4.59 7.66
C ASN A 178 4.69 -4.02 7.28
N SER A 179 3.59 -4.70 7.62
CA SER A 179 2.23 -4.27 7.28
C SER A 179 1.43 -3.70 8.46
N THR A 180 1.94 -3.83 9.69
CA THR A 180 1.28 -3.34 10.90
C THR A 180 2.29 -2.54 11.74
N ASP A 181 1.80 -1.56 12.50
CA ASP A 181 2.57 -0.91 13.57
C ASP A 181 2.58 -1.76 14.85
N ASP A 182 1.99 -2.96 14.81
CA ASP A 182 1.94 -3.89 15.93
C ASP A 182 3.22 -4.73 16.02
N TYR A 183 3.60 -5.08 17.24
CA TYR A 183 4.70 -6.00 17.50
C TYR A 183 4.29 -7.43 17.19
N LEU A 184 4.81 -7.98 16.12
CA LEU A 184 4.60 -9.37 15.71
C LEU A 184 5.84 -10.19 15.98
N TYR A 185 5.66 -11.38 16.54
CA TYR A 185 6.72 -12.38 16.67
C TYR A 185 6.25 -13.73 16.13
N VAL A 186 7.17 -14.57 15.73
CA VAL A 186 6.88 -15.93 15.25
C VAL A 186 7.46 -16.94 16.23
N CYS A 187 6.67 -17.95 16.57
CA CYS A 187 7.11 -19.09 17.36
C CYS A 187 7.14 -20.34 16.49
N ASP A 188 8.28 -21.01 16.44
CA ASP A 188 8.35 -22.39 15.98
C ASP A 188 7.98 -23.32 17.14
N VAL A 189 6.77 -23.84 17.08
CA VAL A 189 6.19 -24.69 18.14
C VAL A 189 6.95 -26.01 18.33
N GLN A 190 7.65 -26.51 17.29
CA GLN A 190 8.40 -27.77 17.38
C GLN A 190 9.74 -27.59 18.07
N SER A 191 10.43 -26.50 17.82
CA SER A 191 11.74 -26.19 18.40
C SER A 191 11.68 -25.29 19.64
N ASP A 192 10.49 -24.75 19.96
CA ASP A 192 10.26 -23.77 21.02
C ASP A 192 11.18 -22.54 20.90
N VAL A 193 11.32 -22.06 19.65
CA VAL A 193 12.13 -20.89 19.32
C VAL A 193 11.21 -19.74 18.89
N PHE A 194 11.36 -18.61 19.56
CA PHE A 194 10.67 -17.36 19.25
C PHE A 194 11.59 -16.46 18.42
N HIS A 195 11.07 -15.92 17.35
CA HIS A 195 11.75 -14.92 16.52
C HIS A 195 11.09 -13.56 16.69
N TYR A 196 11.82 -12.59 17.23
CA TYR A 196 11.39 -11.23 17.46
C TYR A 196 12.00 -10.27 16.42
N PRO A 197 11.24 -9.27 15.92
CA PRO A 197 11.80 -8.21 15.08
C PRO A 197 12.89 -7.44 15.83
N LYS A 198 13.89 -6.96 15.11
CA LYS A 198 14.99 -6.16 15.68
C LYS A 198 14.50 -4.93 16.44
N THR A 199 13.47 -4.27 15.93
CA THR A 199 12.81 -3.13 16.61
C THR A 199 12.27 -3.50 17.98
N MET A 200 11.64 -4.68 18.10
CA MET A 200 11.13 -5.19 19.37
C MET A 200 12.25 -5.57 20.34
N VAL A 201 13.35 -6.14 19.82
CA VAL A 201 14.54 -6.48 20.60
C VAL A 201 15.15 -5.22 21.23
N GLU A 202 15.26 -4.15 20.45
CA GLU A 202 15.84 -2.87 20.93
C GLU A 202 14.91 -2.16 21.93
N GLU A 203 13.60 -2.13 21.66
CA GLU A 203 12.64 -1.40 22.50
C GLU A 203 12.36 -2.09 23.85
N PHE A 204 12.27 -3.42 23.85
CA PHE A 204 12.00 -4.21 25.06
C PHE A 204 13.25 -4.80 25.69
N ALA A 205 14.45 -4.43 25.21
CA ALA A 205 15.73 -4.93 25.69
C ALA A 205 15.79 -6.47 25.77
N LEU A 206 15.26 -7.14 24.75
CA LEU A 206 15.27 -8.60 24.68
C LEU A 206 16.71 -9.12 24.45
N PRO A 207 17.01 -10.36 24.89
CA PRO A 207 18.37 -10.92 24.80
C PRO A 207 18.84 -11.19 23.36
N GLY A 208 17.95 -11.10 22.35
CA GLY A 208 18.27 -11.31 20.95
C GLY A 208 17.03 -11.51 20.08
N GLU A 209 17.25 -11.60 18.78
CA GLU A 209 16.17 -11.83 17.80
C GLU A 209 15.60 -13.26 17.87
N TYR A 210 16.39 -14.23 18.36
CA TYR A 210 15.99 -15.63 18.51
C TYR A 210 16.14 -16.04 19.97
N ILE A 211 15.02 -16.35 20.62
CA ILE A 211 14.98 -16.76 22.04
C ILE A 211 14.36 -18.15 22.12
N LYS A 212 15.04 -19.08 22.76
CA LYS A 212 14.55 -20.42 23.02
C LYS A 212 13.94 -20.48 24.42
N ASN A 213 12.81 -21.19 24.56
CA ASN A 213 12.08 -21.35 25.83
C ASN A 213 11.68 -19.98 26.43
N ALA A 214 11.06 -19.13 25.63
CA ALA A 214 10.63 -17.78 26.05
C ALA A 214 9.30 -17.76 26.82
N ALA A 215 8.70 -18.92 27.12
CA ALA A 215 7.46 -19.08 27.88
C ALA A 215 7.72 -19.29 29.38
#